data_f5d244f23072187aa6c79be565a24ce9
#
_entry.id   f5d244f23072187aa6c79be565a24ce9
#
_cell.length_a   1.000
_cell.length_b   1.000
_cell.length_c   1.000
_cell.angle_alpha   90.00
_cell.angle_beta   90.00
_cell.angle_gamma   90.00
#
_symmetry.space_group_name_H-M   'P 1'
#
loop_
_entity.id
_entity.type
_entity.pdbx_description
1 polymer ?
#
loop_
_entity_poly.entity_id
_entity_poly.type
_entity_poly.pdbx_seq_one_letter_code
_entity_poly.pdbx_strand_id
1 'polypeptide(L)'
;MKISKIALKNKSLLVNKCLINGKWVGSKKTFKVHNPSTGDLIAEIPDLGKKETSAAIDAAEKAFYLWSKVPAIERSKILKNWHKLVVENADDIAKILTTEQGKPLSDAKGEMNYAISFIEWFAEEAKRIYGDIMPDPIKNKRLMALKQPVGVCAAITPWNFPAAMITRKCAPGFAAGCTFVIKPAEQTPLTAIALVKLAEDAGFPKGVINIVTSLEPEEIGAEITSNIKIRKISFTGSTEVGRILMKQSAPTLKKLSLELGGCAPFIVFEDANLDHAVQGLMLGKFRNGGQACVSPNRIYVQEKIYNTFVKKFVTEVKKLVVGDGMAAKSTMGPLIDERAILKVQDHIKDAVKKGATVETGGKPHKLGGNFFEPTVLSNVTKKMKCASEETFGPLAPFIKFKTEQEVIAYANSTDFGLASYFFSKDIARIWRVAEAIESGMVGINTGLYANSGAHLPFGGVKQSGFGREGSRYGIDDYLEIKALSFGNIE
;
A
#
# COMPACT_ATOMS: atom_id res chain seq x y z
N MET A 1 17.61 -13.37 20.86
CA MET A 1 17.22 -12.42 19.80
C MET A 1 17.45 -11.00 20.32
N LYS A 2 18.24 -10.21 19.58
CA LYS A 2 18.55 -8.81 19.94
C LYS A 2 17.47 -7.89 19.39
N ILE A 3 17.20 -6.80 20.11
CA ILE A 3 16.39 -5.67 19.66
C ILE A 3 17.05 -4.38 20.15
N SER A 4 17.26 -3.42 19.24
CA SER A 4 17.88 -2.15 19.57
C SER A 4 16.93 -1.26 20.35
N LYS A 5 17.49 -0.36 21.16
CA LYS A 5 16.69 0.62 21.91
C LYS A 5 16.21 1.73 20.98
N ILE A 6 14.97 1.66 20.53
CA ILE A 6 14.25 2.80 19.98
C ILE A 6 13.64 3.57 21.17
N ALA A 7 13.73 4.90 21.17
CA ALA A 7 13.20 5.73 22.25
C ALA A 7 11.66 5.80 22.20
N LEU A 8 11.00 4.79 22.75
CA LEU A 8 9.54 4.67 22.81
C LEU A 8 9.02 4.99 24.22
N LYS A 9 7.84 5.58 24.30
CA LYS A 9 7.05 5.71 25.53
C LYS A 9 6.52 4.34 25.95
N ASN A 10 5.94 3.61 25.00
CA ASN A 10 5.43 2.25 25.19
C ASN A 10 6.42 1.21 24.67
N LYS A 11 7.28 0.71 25.55
CA LYS A 11 8.30 -0.28 25.20
C LYS A 11 7.73 -1.66 24.85
N SER A 12 6.47 -1.95 25.20
CA SER A 12 5.82 -3.24 24.88
C SER A 12 5.57 -3.44 23.39
N LEU A 13 5.65 -2.36 22.58
CA LEU A 13 5.53 -2.43 21.13
C LEU A 13 6.74 -3.07 20.44
N LEU A 14 7.91 -3.06 21.08
CA LEU A 14 9.11 -3.69 20.52
C LEU A 14 9.10 -5.20 20.81
N VAL A 15 8.35 -5.92 20.01
CA VAL A 15 8.27 -7.39 20.05
C VAL A 15 9.05 -7.94 18.85
N ASN A 16 9.94 -8.91 19.12
CA ASN A 16 10.69 -9.63 18.08
C ASN A 16 10.28 -11.12 18.04
N LYS A 17 8.99 -11.36 18.05
CA LYS A 17 8.34 -12.67 17.97
C LYS A 17 7.12 -12.59 17.05
N CYS A 18 6.62 -13.72 16.60
CA CYS A 18 5.41 -13.83 15.80
C CYS A 18 4.23 -14.28 16.65
N LEU A 19 3.05 -13.70 16.45
CA LEU A 19 1.83 -14.12 17.14
C LEU A 19 1.15 -15.24 16.34
N ILE A 20 1.03 -16.42 16.94
CA ILE A 20 0.31 -17.56 16.37
C ILE A 20 -0.62 -18.12 17.43
N ASN A 21 -1.91 -18.16 17.14
CA ASN A 21 -2.95 -18.67 18.06
C ASN A 21 -2.90 -18.02 19.47
N GLY A 22 -2.68 -16.72 19.53
CA GLY A 22 -2.58 -15.96 20.79
C GLY A 22 -1.33 -16.27 21.60
N LYS A 23 -0.26 -16.80 20.98
CA LYS A 23 1.03 -17.06 21.61
C LYS A 23 2.15 -16.39 20.82
N TRP A 24 3.02 -15.66 21.49
CA TRP A 24 4.23 -15.06 20.91
C TRP A 24 5.33 -16.11 20.78
N VAL A 25 5.57 -16.58 19.58
CA VAL A 25 6.54 -17.63 19.24
C VAL A 25 7.82 -17.02 18.66
N GLY A 26 8.96 -17.58 19.06
CA GLY A 26 10.27 -17.31 18.49
C GLY A 26 10.73 -18.47 17.60
N SER A 27 11.92 -18.33 17.00
CA SER A 27 12.60 -19.38 16.27
C SER A 27 14.10 -19.38 16.60
N LYS A 28 14.76 -20.54 16.41
CA LYS A 28 16.23 -20.62 16.41
C LYS A 28 16.82 -19.98 15.17
N LYS A 29 16.14 -20.10 14.01
CA LYS A 29 16.48 -19.44 12.77
C LYS A 29 15.88 -18.01 12.81
N THR A 30 16.74 -17.01 12.65
CA THR A 30 16.36 -15.59 12.65
C THR A 30 16.98 -14.86 11.49
N PHE A 31 16.41 -13.72 11.14
CA PHE A 31 17.01 -12.78 10.21
C PHE A 31 17.15 -11.40 10.83
N LYS A 32 18.04 -10.61 10.26
CA LYS A 32 18.39 -9.28 10.76
C LYS A 32 17.61 -8.21 10.02
N VAL A 33 17.03 -7.28 10.78
CA VAL A 33 16.41 -6.06 10.26
C VAL A 33 17.36 -4.91 10.54
N HIS A 34 17.71 -4.15 9.51
CA HIS A 34 18.66 -3.04 9.59
C HIS A 34 17.97 -1.71 9.32
N ASN A 35 18.46 -0.66 9.97
CA ASN A 35 18.08 0.72 9.68
C ASN A 35 18.69 1.13 8.32
N PRO A 36 17.88 1.45 7.30
CA PRO A 36 18.41 1.81 5.97
C PRO A 36 19.18 3.14 5.95
N SER A 37 19.03 3.99 7.01
CA SER A 37 19.78 5.25 7.14
C SER A 37 21.20 5.03 7.64
N THR A 38 21.40 4.11 8.61
CA THR A 38 22.69 3.96 9.32
C THR A 38 23.35 2.62 9.08
N GLY A 39 22.62 1.62 8.57
CA GLY A 39 23.08 0.24 8.47
C GLY A 39 23.05 -0.53 9.81
N ASP A 40 22.67 0.11 10.91
CA ASP A 40 22.67 -0.52 12.23
C ASP A 40 21.63 -1.63 12.34
N LEU A 41 21.96 -2.68 13.09
CA LEU A 41 21.03 -3.75 13.42
C LEU A 41 19.94 -3.22 14.36
N ILE A 42 18.67 -3.31 13.92
CA ILE A 42 17.50 -2.95 14.73
C ILE A 42 17.04 -4.15 15.56
N ALA A 43 16.80 -5.29 14.89
CA ALA A 43 16.26 -6.48 15.53
C ALA A 43 16.66 -7.77 14.80
N GLU A 44 16.66 -8.87 15.56
CA GLU A 44 16.63 -10.24 15.03
C GLU A 44 15.20 -10.75 15.13
N ILE A 45 14.62 -11.11 14.00
CA ILE A 45 13.21 -11.54 13.84
C ILE A 45 13.18 -13.03 13.50
N PRO A 46 12.18 -13.81 13.99
CA PRO A 46 12.04 -15.22 13.64
C PRO A 46 11.97 -15.42 12.12
N ASP A 47 12.77 -16.36 11.60
CA ASP A 47 12.63 -16.86 10.24
C ASP A 47 11.80 -18.15 10.31
N LEU A 48 10.49 -17.98 10.02
CA LEU A 48 9.51 -19.06 10.09
C LEU A 48 9.33 -19.69 8.71
N GLY A 49 8.95 -20.96 8.69
CA GLY A 49 8.74 -21.71 7.47
C GLY A 49 7.29 -22.16 7.26
N LYS A 50 7.17 -23.14 6.37
CA LYS A 50 5.88 -23.78 6.03
C LYS A 50 5.14 -24.31 7.25
N LYS A 51 5.85 -24.95 8.20
CA LYS A 51 5.24 -25.58 9.38
C LYS A 51 4.50 -24.56 10.25
N GLU A 52 5.13 -23.45 10.57
CA GLU A 52 4.55 -22.39 11.41
C GLU A 52 3.44 -21.66 10.65
N THR A 53 3.59 -21.49 9.33
CA THR A 53 2.55 -20.92 8.47
C THR A 53 1.31 -21.81 8.45
N SER A 54 1.47 -23.11 8.29
CA SER A 54 0.36 -24.06 8.36
C SER A 54 -0.32 -24.06 9.73
N ALA A 55 0.46 -23.98 10.82
CA ALA A 55 -0.10 -23.84 12.17
C ALA A 55 -0.88 -22.53 12.38
N ALA A 56 -0.42 -21.43 11.79
CA ALA A 56 -1.15 -20.15 11.80
C ALA A 56 -2.47 -20.23 11.01
N ILE A 57 -2.46 -20.92 9.86
CA ILE A 57 -3.66 -21.17 9.05
C ILE A 57 -4.67 -22.01 9.83
N ASP A 58 -4.21 -23.10 10.48
CA ASP A 58 -5.07 -23.97 11.30
C ASP A 58 -5.70 -23.21 12.47
N ALA A 59 -4.93 -22.33 13.11
CA ALA A 59 -5.43 -21.47 14.17
C ALA A 59 -6.49 -20.49 13.66
N ALA A 60 -6.24 -19.87 12.50
CA ALA A 60 -7.17 -18.97 11.86
C ALA A 60 -8.48 -19.66 11.46
N GLU A 61 -8.42 -20.88 10.93
CA GLU A 61 -9.59 -21.68 10.59
C GLU A 61 -10.43 -22.00 11.82
N LYS A 62 -9.81 -22.48 12.90
CA LYS A 62 -10.53 -22.78 14.15
C LYS A 62 -11.20 -21.53 14.73
N ALA A 63 -10.50 -20.41 14.72
CA ALA A 63 -11.03 -19.14 15.22
C ALA A 63 -12.17 -18.59 14.33
N PHE A 64 -12.13 -18.85 13.02
CA PHE A 64 -13.15 -18.37 12.07
C PHE A 64 -14.55 -18.86 12.44
N TYR A 65 -14.73 -20.11 12.84
CA TYR A 65 -16.05 -20.66 13.19
C TYR A 65 -16.71 -19.93 14.37
N LEU A 66 -15.94 -19.35 15.25
CA LEU A 66 -16.45 -18.54 16.38
C LEU A 66 -16.55 -17.07 16.00
N TRP A 67 -15.50 -16.51 15.41
CA TRP A 67 -15.43 -15.09 15.07
C TRP A 67 -16.49 -14.67 14.04
N SER A 68 -16.76 -15.49 13.04
CA SER A 68 -17.80 -15.22 12.02
C SER A 68 -19.22 -15.13 12.60
N LYS A 69 -19.45 -15.69 13.79
CA LYS A 69 -20.74 -15.67 14.50
C LYS A 69 -20.82 -14.51 15.51
N VAL A 70 -19.73 -13.81 15.79
CA VAL A 70 -19.73 -12.64 16.68
C VAL A 70 -20.59 -11.55 16.03
N PRO A 71 -21.57 -10.96 16.75
CA PRO A 71 -22.40 -9.89 16.21
C PRO A 71 -21.57 -8.72 15.67
N ALA A 72 -22.00 -8.09 14.58
CA ALA A 72 -21.30 -6.98 13.95
C ALA A 72 -20.97 -5.83 14.92
N ILE A 73 -21.88 -5.56 15.87
CA ILE A 73 -21.66 -4.53 16.89
C ILE A 73 -20.50 -4.86 17.82
N GLU A 74 -20.30 -6.12 18.17
CA GLU A 74 -19.19 -6.56 19.03
C GLU A 74 -17.86 -6.53 18.25
N ARG A 75 -17.86 -6.94 16.98
CA ARG A 75 -16.67 -6.78 16.11
C ARG A 75 -16.28 -5.32 15.96
N SER A 76 -17.28 -4.43 15.77
CA SER A 76 -17.09 -2.97 15.73
C SER A 76 -16.46 -2.44 17.02
N LYS A 77 -16.88 -2.90 18.20
CA LYS A 77 -16.30 -2.49 19.50
C LYS A 77 -14.83 -2.89 19.60
N ILE A 78 -14.47 -4.10 19.21
CA ILE A 78 -13.09 -4.58 19.24
C ILE A 78 -12.22 -3.76 18.27
N LEU A 79 -12.71 -3.47 17.04
CA LEU A 79 -12.03 -2.59 16.10
C LEU A 79 -11.86 -1.17 16.65
N LYS A 80 -12.84 -0.61 17.35
CA LYS A 80 -12.74 0.70 18.01
C LYS A 80 -11.70 0.69 19.14
N ASN A 81 -11.62 -0.39 19.90
CA ASN A 81 -10.56 -0.55 20.89
C ASN A 81 -9.17 -0.58 20.21
N TRP A 82 -9.03 -1.31 19.11
CA TRP A 82 -7.80 -1.32 18.33
C TRP A 82 -7.45 0.07 17.79
N HIS A 83 -8.42 0.76 17.20
CA HIS A 83 -8.28 2.16 16.76
C HIS A 83 -7.75 3.04 17.89
N LYS A 84 -8.40 3.01 19.06
CA LYS A 84 -7.99 3.79 20.24
C LYS A 84 -6.54 3.53 20.64
N LEU A 85 -6.16 2.25 20.76
CA LEU A 85 -4.80 1.87 21.12
C LEU A 85 -3.77 2.30 20.07
N VAL A 86 -4.11 2.20 18.77
CA VAL A 86 -3.21 2.65 17.69
C VAL A 86 -3.05 4.16 17.70
N VAL A 87 -4.12 4.93 17.95
CA VAL A 87 -4.05 6.40 18.12
C VAL A 87 -3.16 6.78 19.28
N GLU A 88 -3.34 6.17 20.45
CA GLU A 88 -2.55 6.43 21.65
C GLU A 88 -1.05 6.13 21.47
N ASN A 89 -0.73 5.18 20.59
CA ASN A 89 0.66 4.74 20.32
C ASN A 89 1.21 5.21 18.96
N ALA A 90 0.50 6.08 18.24
CA ALA A 90 0.84 6.48 16.86
C ALA A 90 2.25 7.07 16.73
N ASP A 91 2.68 7.91 17.67
CA ASP A 91 4.03 8.50 17.69
C ASP A 91 5.11 7.45 17.85
N ASP A 92 4.89 6.43 18.69
CA ASP A 92 5.87 5.37 18.92
C ASP A 92 5.94 4.41 17.72
N ILE A 93 4.79 4.07 17.12
CA ILE A 93 4.76 3.26 15.88
C ILE A 93 5.44 4.02 14.75
N ALA A 94 5.21 5.34 14.60
CA ALA A 94 5.88 6.16 13.61
C ALA A 94 7.41 6.16 13.76
N LYS A 95 7.95 6.12 15.00
CA LYS A 95 9.39 5.98 15.24
C LYS A 95 9.90 4.58 14.84
N ILE A 96 9.17 3.51 15.17
CA ILE A 96 9.50 2.15 14.73
C ILE A 96 9.55 2.12 13.21
N LEU A 97 8.52 2.64 12.55
CA LEU A 97 8.39 2.70 11.10
C LEU A 97 9.54 3.47 10.45
N THR A 98 9.85 4.69 10.93
CA THR A 98 10.98 5.47 10.43
C THR A 98 12.30 4.72 10.60
N THR A 99 12.49 4.04 11.72
CA THR A 99 13.74 3.32 12.00
C THR A 99 13.94 2.13 11.06
N GLU A 100 12.90 1.34 10.77
CA GLU A 100 13.03 0.15 9.90
C GLU A 100 12.88 0.44 8.41
N GLN A 101 12.14 1.50 8.03
CA GLN A 101 11.85 1.80 6.62
C GLN A 101 12.67 2.99 6.08
N GLY A 102 13.08 3.92 6.93
CA GLY A 102 13.95 5.03 6.59
C GLY A 102 13.25 6.34 6.22
N LYS A 103 11.93 6.36 5.95
CA LYS A 103 11.23 7.61 5.62
C LYS A 103 11.30 8.63 6.75
N PRO A 104 11.23 9.96 6.45
CA PRO A 104 11.15 10.98 7.48
C PRO A 104 10.04 10.72 8.49
N LEU A 105 10.27 11.07 9.76
CA LEU A 105 9.28 10.90 10.82
C LEU A 105 7.96 11.63 10.54
N SER A 106 8.00 12.75 9.81
CA SER A 106 6.81 13.45 9.33
C SER A 106 5.99 12.60 8.36
N ASP A 107 6.65 11.89 7.43
CA ASP A 107 5.99 10.98 6.49
C ASP A 107 5.41 9.77 7.20
N ALA A 108 6.16 9.23 8.20
CA ALA A 108 5.70 8.12 9.04
C ALA A 108 4.46 8.49 9.87
N LYS A 109 4.41 9.70 10.45
CA LYS A 109 3.21 10.22 11.13
C LYS A 109 2.03 10.39 10.16
N GLY A 110 2.29 10.87 8.95
CA GLY A 110 1.27 10.93 7.89
C GLY A 110 0.75 9.54 7.52
N GLU A 111 1.62 8.54 7.45
CA GLU A 111 1.20 7.15 7.23
C GLU A 111 0.38 6.60 8.41
N MET A 112 0.73 6.90 9.64
CA MET A 112 -0.06 6.48 10.80
C MET A 112 -1.47 7.04 10.76
N ASN A 113 -1.64 8.32 10.44
CA ASN A 113 -2.98 8.93 10.27
C ASN A 113 -3.78 8.19 9.18
N TYR A 114 -3.12 7.85 8.08
CA TYR A 114 -3.74 7.06 6.99
C TYR A 114 -4.11 5.65 7.46
N ALA A 115 -3.22 4.96 8.16
CA ALA A 115 -3.46 3.62 8.69
C ALA A 115 -4.62 3.58 9.71
N ILE A 116 -4.69 4.56 10.60
CA ILE A 116 -5.71 4.74 11.63
C ILE A 116 -7.09 4.92 10.99
N SER A 117 -7.18 5.69 9.90
CA SER A 117 -8.46 5.96 9.23
C SER A 117 -9.15 4.70 8.70
N PHE A 118 -8.40 3.67 8.31
CA PHE A 118 -8.99 2.39 7.89
C PHE A 118 -9.62 1.61 9.05
N ILE A 119 -8.99 1.63 10.22
CA ILE A 119 -9.54 0.93 11.38
C ILE A 119 -10.87 1.58 11.80
N GLU A 120 -10.91 2.90 11.87
CA GLU A 120 -12.12 3.66 12.19
C GLU A 120 -13.23 3.40 11.16
N TRP A 121 -12.91 3.60 9.88
CA TRP A 121 -13.86 3.43 8.80
C TRP A 121 -14.53 2.05 8.84
N PHE A 122 -13.75 0.99 8.93
CA PHE A 122 -14.28 -0.37 8.90
C PHE A 122 -14.91 -0.81 10.23
N ALA A 123 -14.56 -0.19 11.35
CA ALA A 123 -15.32 -0.37 12.58
C ALA A 123 -16.77 0.10 12.43
N GLU A 124 -16.99 1.18 11.66
CA GLU A 124 -18.33 1.67 11.34
C GLU A 124 -19.00 0.86 10.21
N GLU A 125 -18.26 0.48 9.16
CA GLU A 125 -18.80 -0.33 8.06
C GLU A 125 -19.20 -1.74 8.50
N ALA A 126 -18.61 -2.31 9.55
CA ALA A 126 -19.03 -3.60 10.12
C ALA A 126 -20.54 -3.68 10.35
N LYS A 127 -21.15 -2.57 10.75
CA LYS A 127 -22.59 -2.47 11.08
C LYS A 127 -23.48 -2.24 9.85
N ARG A 128 -22.89 -2.08 8.66
CA ARG A 128 -23.60 -1.81 7.40
C ARG A 128 -23.52 -2.95 6.39
N ILE A 129 -23.15 -4.15 6.85
CA ILE A 129 -23.17 -5.37 6.04
C ILE A 129 -24.61 -5.84 5.92
N TYR A 130 -25.39 -5.17 5.05
CA TYR A 130 -26.79 -5.51 4.82
C TYR A 130 -26.93 -6.57 3.73
N GLY A 131 -28.00 -7.37 3.82
CA GLY A 131 -28.52 -8.18 2.74
C GLY A 131 -29.69 -7.50 2.06
N ASP A 132 -30.25 -8.16 1.04
CA ASP A 132 -31.36 -7.67 0.25
C ASP A 132 -32.57 -8.61 0.38
N ILE A 133 -33.79 -8.04 0.34
CA ILE A 133 -35.05 -8.77 0.16
C ILE A 133 -35.57 -8.37 -1.23
N MET A 134 -35.73 -9.36 -2.10
CA MET A 134 -36.14 -9.16 -3.48
C MET A 134 -37.57 -9.62 -3.72
N PRO A 135 -38.34 -8.92 -4.57
CA PRO A 135 -39.68 -9.39 -4.97
C PRO A 135 -39.55 -10.70 -5.75
N ASP A 136 -40.45 -11.65 -5.47
CA ASP A 136 -40.55 -12.89 -6.21
C ASP A 136 -41.72 -12.81 -7.20
N PRO A 137 -41.53 -13.20 -8.47
CA PRO A 137 -42.60 -13.26 -9.45
C PRO A 137 -43.60 -14.41 -9.20
N ILE A 138 -43.24 -15.35 -8.32
CA ILE A 138 -44.07 -16.52 -7.99
C ILE A 138 -44.75 -16.29 -6.61
N LYS A 139 -46.04 -16.54 -6.53
CA LYS A 139 -46.79 -16.46 -5.27
C LYS A 139 -46.19 -17.41 -4.21
N ASN A 140 -46.36 -17.06 -2.95
CA ASN A 140 -45.98 -17.85 -1.77
C ASN A 140 -44.44 -18.11 -1.70
N LYS A 141 -43.65 -17.21 -2.24
CA LYS A 141 -42.19 -17.25 -2.13
C LYS A 141 -41.59 -15.95 -1.57
N ARG A 142 -40.40 -16.05 -1.00
CA ARG A 142 -39.58 -14.91 -0.59
C ARG A 142 -38.15 -15.15 -1.00
N LEU A 143 -37.52 -14.14 -1.57
CA LEU A 143 -36.12 -14.18 -2.00
C LEU A 143 -35.30 -13.24 -1.14
N MET A 144 -34.15 -13.70 -0.67
CA MET A 144 -33.21 -12.92 0.12
C MET A 144 -31.79 -13.17 -0.36
N ALA A 145 -30.94 -12.15 -0.23
CA ALA A 145 -29.50 -12.28 -0.33
C ALA A 145 -28.86 -11.96 1.02
N LEU A 146 -28.02 -12.86 1.51
CA LEU A 146 -27.22 -12.63 2.73
C LEU A 146 -25.77 -12.39 2.35
N LYS A 147 -25.09 -11.47 3.04
CA LYS A 147 -23.65 -11.31 2.99
C LYS A 147 -23.00 -12.06 4.15
N GLN A 148 -22.05 -12.93 3.86
CA GLN A 148 -21.32 -13.75 4.82
C GLN A 148 -19.81 -13.56 4.64
N PRO A 149 -18.97 -13.68 5.71
CA PRO A 149 -17.53 -13.60 5.58
C PRO A 149 -16.98 -14.71 4.68
N VAL A 150 -16.01 -14.38 3.84
CA VAL A 150 -15.39 -15.32 2.89
C VAL A 150 -14.66 -16.47 3.59
N GLY A 151 -14.10 -16.26 4.78
CA GLY A 151 -13.37 -17.27 5.53
C GLY A 151 -12.01 -16.79 6.06
N VAL A 152 -11.04 -17.71 6.07
CA VAL A 152 -9.65 -17.37 6.40
C VAL A 152 -9.02 -16.59 5.27
N CYS A 153 -8.41 -15.46 5.61
CA CYS A 153 -7.72 -14.58 4.68
C CYS A 153 -6.21 -14.58 4.94
N ALA A 154 -5.43 -14.40 3.90
CA ALA A 154 -4.01 -14.05 4.01
C ALA A 154 -3.79 -12.61 3.56
N ALA A 155 -2.97 -11.85 4.30
CA ALA A 155 -2.49 -10.54 3.93
C ALA A 155 -0.98 -10.59 3.72
N ILE A 156 -0.51 -10.31 2.50
CA ILE A 156 0.92 -10.23 2.16
C ILE A 156 1.21 -8.78 1.81
N THR A 157 2.08 -8.11 2.59
CA THR A 157 2.25 -6.66 2.52
C THR A 157 3.68 -6.25 2.22
N PRO A 158 3.88 -5.13 1.48
CA PRO A 158 5.19 -4.61 1.14
C PRO A 158 5.79 -3.76 2.27
N TRP A 159 7.03 -3.35 2.07
CA TRP A 159 7.84 -2.60 3.02
C TRP A 159 7.61 -1.08 2.99
N ASN A 160 7.03 -0.52 1.93
CA ASN A 160 7.04 0.93 1.71
C ASN A 160 6.01 1.72 2.55
N PHE A 161 4.89 1.10 2.93
CA PHE A 161 3.89 1.64 3.86
C PHE A 161 3.44 0.54 4.83
N PRO A 162 4.33 0.11 5.74
CA PRO A 162 4.12 -1.11 6.55
C PRO A 162 2.96 -1.02 7.53
N ALA A 163 2.55 0.18 7.97
CA ALA A 163 1.39 0.35 8.83
C ALA A 163 0.08 0.33 8.02
N ALA A 164 0.01 1.17 7.00
CA ALA A 164 -1.22 1.35 6.21
C ALA A 164 -1.62 0.08 5.45
N MET A 165 -0.65 -0.69 4.94
CA MET A 165 -0.96 -1.92 4.20
C MET A 165 -1.54 -3.03 5.10
N ILE A 166 -1.20 -3.06 6.38
CA ILE A 166 -1.82 -3.98 7.35
C ILE A 166 -3.26 -3.57 7.65
N THR A 167 -3.48 -2.31 8.05
CA THR A 167 -4.80 -1.86 8.49
C THR A 167 -5.81 -1.84 7.34
N ARG A 168 -5.38 -1.45 6.14
CA ARG A 168 -6.19 -1.38 4.93
C ARG A 168 -6.70 -2.76 4.47
N LYS A 169 -5.92 -3.82 4.70
CA LYS A 169 -6.30 -5.20 4.37
C LYS A 169 -7.05 -5.90 5.50
N CYS A 170 -6.57 -5.74 6.73
CA CYS A 170 -7.08 -6.54 7.85
C CYS A 170 -8.35 -5.93 8.46
N ALA A 171 -8.47 -4.60 8.56
CA ALA A 171 -9.64 -3.98 9.18
C ALA A 171 -10.97 -4.33 8.48
N PRO A 172 -11.09 -4.26 7.13
CA PRO A 172 -12.32 -4.68 6.46
C PRO A 172 -12.62 -6.18 6.65
N GLY A 173 -11.59 -7.03 6.62
CA GLY A 173 -11.78 -8.46 6.81
C GLY A 173 -12.23 -8.81 8.23
N PHE A 174 -11.64 -8.19 9.26
CA PHE A 174 -12.10 -8.34 10.65
C PHE A 174 -13.54 -7.83 10.83
N ALA A 175 -13.86 -6.69 10.21
CA ALA A 175 -15.21 -6.12 10.21
C ALA A 175 -16.23 -7.08 9.57
N ALA A 176 -15.85 -7.74 8.47
CA ALA A 176 -16.66 -8.75 7.79
C ALA A 176 -16.85 -10.03 8.63
N GLY A 177 -15.91 -10.34 9.55
CA GLY A 177 -15.90 -11.58 10.34
C GLY A 177 -14.90 -12.62 9.83
N CYS A 178 -13.93 -12.22 9.01
CA CYS A 178 -12.83 -13.05 8.55
C CYS A 178 -11.70 -13.14 9.59
N THR A 179 -10.84 -14.14 9.47
CA THR A 179 -9.61 -14.31 10.25
C THR A 179 -8.40 -14.17 9.36
N PHE A 180 -7.23 -13.88 9.93
CA PHE A 180 -6.04 -13.56 9.13
C PHE A 180 -4.79 -14.32 9.51
N VAL A 181 -4.00 -14.63 8.45
CA VAL A 181 -2.57 -14.90 8.51
C VAL A 181 -1.86 -13.77 7.75
N ILE A 182 -1.01 -13.02 8.46
CA ILE A 182 -0.31 -11.84 7.93
C ILE A 182 1.14 -12.20 7.66
N LYS A 183 1.64 -11.92 6.45
CA LYS A 183 3.05 -11.97 6.08
C LYS A 183 3.51 -10.56 5.71
N PRO A 184 4.15 -9.81 6.63
CA PRO A 184 4.76 -8.53 6.31
C PRO A 184 6.04 -8.71 5.50
N ALA A 185 6.53 -7.64 4.88
CA ALA A 185 7.84 -7.63 4.25
C ALA A 185 8.95 -7.87 5.29
N GLU A 186 9.98 -8.57 4.87
CA GLU A 186 11.15 -8.88 5.69
C GLU A 186 11.96 -7.64 6.09
N GLN A 187 11.89 -6.57 5.29
CA GLN A 187 12.56 -5.30 5.59
C GLN A 187 11.89 -4.52 6.73
N THR A 188 10.55 -4.67 6.90
CA THR A 188 9.77 -3.82 7.81
C THR A 188 8.74 -4.63 8.62
N PRO A 189 9.17 -5.65 9.38
CA PRO A 189 8.25 -6.50 10.13
C PRO A 189 7.81 -5.88 11.46
N LEU A 190 8.60 -4.97 12.06
CA LEU A 190 8.36 -4.46 13.41
C LEU A 190 7.11 -3.60 13.51
N THR A 191 6.83 -2.77 12.53
CA THR A 191 5.59 -1.99 12.46
C THR A 191 4.36 -2.90 12.41
N ALA A 192 4.39 -3.95 11.60
CA ALA A 192 3.31 -4.92 11.52
C ALA A 192 3.12 -5.68 12.84
N ILE A 193 4.22 -6.11 13.48
CA ILE A 193 4.21 -6.79 14.77
C ILE A 193 3.63 -5.87 15.87
N ALA A 194 3.99 -4.59 15.88
CA ALA A 194 3.45 -3.60 16.84
C ALA A 194 1.93 -3.42 16.66
N LEU A 195 1.44 -3.34 15.43
CA LEU A 195 -0.01 -3.27 15.15
C LEU A 195 -0.75 -4.53 15.59
N VAL A 196 -0.16 -5.71 15.37
CA VAL A 196 -0.71 -7.00 15.82
C VAL A 196 -0.72 -7.09 17.34
N LYS A 197 0.33 -6.57 18.02
CA LYS A 197 0.37 -6.50 19.49
C LYS A 197 -0.78 -5.65 20.02
N LEU A 198 -1.02 -4.48 19.44
CA LEU A 198 -2.14 -3.64 19.85
C LEU A 198 -3.51 -4.25 19.49
N ALA A 199 -3.61 -5.07 18.45
CA ALA A 199 -4.83 -5.81 18.15
C ALA A 199 -5.09 -6.90 19.22
N GLU A 200 -4.06 -7.63 19.66
CA GLU A 200 -4.17 -8.56 20.79
C GLU A 200 -4.67 -7.84 22.05
N ASP A 201 -4.06 -6.69 22.38
CA ASP A 201 -4.44 -5.87 23.53
C ASP A 201 -5.87 -5.28 23.43
N ALA A 202 -6.34 -5.06 22.22
CA ALA A 202 -7.71 -4.60 21.92
C ALA A 202 -8.78 -5.67 22.15
N GLY A 203 -8.39 -6.92 22.38
CA GLY A 203 -9.29 -8.02 22.71
C GLY A 203 -9.70 -8.89 21.52
N PHE A 204 -8.92 -8.90 20.42
CA PHE A 204 -9.13 -9.90 19.37
C PHE A 204 -8.94 -11.31 19.93
N PRO A 205 -9.88 -12.25 19.70
CA PRO A 205 -9.76 -13.61 20.18
C PRO A 205 -8.54 -14.34 19.60
N LYS A 206 -8.01 -15.30 20.35
CA LYS A 206 -6.88 -16.13 19.90
C LYS A 206 -7.16 -16.78 18.54
N GLY A 207 -6.21 -16.69 17.64
CA GLY A 207 -6.30 -17.24 16.27
C GLY A 207 -7.01 -16.35 15.26
N VAL A 208 -7.74 -15.29 15.67
CA VAL A 208 -8.37 -14.34 14.71
C VAL A 208 -7.30 -13.59 13.93
N ILE A 209 -6.20 -13.24 14.57
CA ILE A 209 -5.04 -12.60 13.96
C ILE A 209 -3.78 -13.44 14.22
N ASN A 210 -3.03 -13.72 13.16
CA ASN A 210 -1.76 -14.42 13.20
C ASN A 210 -0.76 -13.69 12.30
N ILE A 211 0.52 -13.66 12.68
CA ILE A 211 1.59 -13.05 11.88
C ILE A 211 2.75 -14.03 11.76
N VAL A 212 3.29 -14.16 10.55
CA VAL A 212 4.46 -14.98 10.23
C VAL A 212 5.48 -14.15 9.45
N THR A 213 6.75 -14.29 9.79
CA THR A 213 7.86 -13.58 9.15
C THR A 213 8.86 -14.57 8.58
N SER A 214 9.48 -14.27 7.43
CA SER A 214 10.51 -15.11 6.81
C SER A 214 11.37 -14.32 5.82
N LEU A 215 12.61 -14.78 5.63
CA LEU A 215 13.46 -14.40 4.50
C LEU A 215 13.19 -15.22 3.24
N GLU A 216 12.44 -16.32 3.36
CA GLU A 216 12.07 -17.19 2.25
C GLU A 216 10.58 -17.01 1.90
N PRO A 217 10.21 -15.85 1.27
CA PRO A 217 8.82 -15.52 1.02
C PRO A 217 8.13 -16.52 0.09
N GLU A 218 8.89 -17.23 -0.73
CA GLU A 218 8.40 -18.21 -1.70
C GLU A 218 7.79 -19.43 -0.99
N GLU A 219 8.43 -19.96 0.07
CA GLU A 219 7.92 -21.09 0.85
C GLU A 219 6.59 -20.75 1.53
N ILE A 220 6.53 -19.57 2.18
CA ILE A 220 5.30 -19.11 2.83
C ILE A 220 4.23 -18.78 1.78
N GLY A 221 4.60 -18.15 0.67
CA GLY A 221 3.70 -17.86 -0.44
C GLY A 221 3.09 -19.13 -1.03
N ALA A 222 3.89 -20.17 -1.22
CA ALA A 222 3.43 -21.46 -1.70
C ALA A 222 2.45 -22.13 -0.72
N GLU A 223 2.74 -22.11 0.59
CA GLU A 223 1.81 -22.63 1.60
C GLU A 223 0.50 -21.85 1.62
N ILE A 224 0.54 -20.51 1.58
CA ILE A 224 -0.66 -19.66 1.55
C ILE A 224 -1.49 -19.93 0.30
N THR A 225 -0.86 -20.08 -0.86
CA THR A 225 -1.59 -20.23 -2.14
C THR A 225 -2.15 -21.63 -2.33
N SER A 226 -1.46 -22.68 -1.86
CA SER A 226 -1.90 -24.08 -2.02
C SER A 226 -2.85 -24.55 -0.92
N ASN A 227 -2.80 -23.98 0.28
CA ASN A 227 -3.60 -24.44 1.41
C ASN A 227 -5.08 -24.08 1.21
N ILE A 228 -5.94 -25.13 1.13
CA ILE A 228 -7.37 -24.99 0.81
C ILE A 228 -8.19 -24.27 1.91
N LYS A 229 -7.67 -24.16 3.13
CA LYS A 229 -8.32 -23.46 4.25
C LYS A 229 -8.31 -21.93 4.04
N ILE A 230 -7.29 -21.40 3.35
CA ILE A 230 -7.27 -19.99 2.94
C ILE A 230 -8.25 -19.80 1.78
N ARG A 231 -9.21 -18.92 1.98
CA ARG A 231 -10.27 -18.59 1.00
C ARG A 231 -9.95 -17.34 0.20
N LYS A 232 -9.18 -16.41 0.78
CA LYS A 232 -8.82 -15.15 0.15
C LYS A 232 -7.37 -14.77 0.42
N ILE A 233 -6.72 -14.20 -0.59
CA ILE A 233 -5.42 -13.54 -0.46
C ILE A 233 -5.57 -12.06 -0.86
N SER A 234 -5.16 -11.16 0.01
CA SER A 234 -4.95 -9.74 -0.30
C SER A 234 -3.46 -9.46 -0.34
N PHE A 235 -2.96 -9.09 -1.51
CA PHE A 235 -1.55 -8.85 -1.77
C PHE A 235 -1.32 -7.42 -2.24
N THR A 236 -0.26 -6.80 -1.73
CA THR A 236 0.33 -5.59 -2.32
C THR A 236 1.83 -5.82 -2.51
N GLY A 237 2.31 -5.55 -3.72
CA GLY A 237 3.72 -5.73 -4.07
C GLY A 237 3.98 -5.57 -5.57
N SER A 238 5.03 -6.19 -6.08
CA SER A 238 5.35 -6.12 -7.50
C SER A 238 4.35 -6.89 -8.36
N THR A 239 4.13 -6.42 -9.60
CA THR A 239 3.27 -7.09 -10.58
C THR A 239 3.73 -8.51 -10.88
N GLU A 240 5.04 -8.73 -10.87
CA GLU A 240 5.68 -10.02 -11.10
C GLU A 240 5.27 -11.05 -10.03
N VAL A 241 5.37 -10.69 -8.75
CA VAL A 241 4.94 -11.55 -7.63
C VAL A 241 3.41 -11.73 -7.64
N GLY A 242 2.64 -10.69 -8.00
CA GLY A 242 1.19 -10.80 -8.15
C GLY A 242 0.78 -11.86 -9.17
N ARG A 243 1.45 -11.93 -10.32
CA ARG A 243 1.25 -12.97 -11.33
C ARG A 243 1.58 -14.37 -10.80
N ILE A 244 2.67 -14.51 -10.02
CA ILE A 244 3.04 -15.79 -9.40
C ILE A 244 1.96 -16.26 -8.43
N LEU A 245 1.51 -15.39 -7.52
CA LEU A 245 0.47 -15.71 -6.54
C LEU A 245 -0.87 -16.06 -7.23
N MET A 246 -1.24 -15.36 -8.28
CA MET A 246 -2.42 -15.66 -9.08
C MET A 246 -2.34 -17.06 -9.71
N LYS A 247 -1.21 -17.37 -10.36
CA LYS A 247 -0.96 -18.68 -10.95
C LYS A 247 -1.02 -19.81 -9.91
N GLN A 248 -0.37 -19.62 -8.76
CA GLN A 248 -0.35 -20.60 -7.69
C GLN A 248 -1.70 -20.80 -7.00
N SER A 249 -2.56 -19.77 -7.00
CA SER A 249 -3.89 -19.80 -6.38
C SER A 249 -4.95 -20.46 -7.28
N ALA A 250 -4.71 -20.57 -8.58
CA ALA A 250 -5.68 -21.09 -9.56
C ALA A 250 -6.22 -22.50 -9.19
N PRO A 251 -5.41 -23.48 -8.76
CA PRO A 251 -5.92 -24.82 -8.41
C PRO A 251 -6.92 -24.84 -7.25
N THR A 252 -6.91 -23.83 -6.39
CA THR A 252 -7.77 -23.74 -5.21
C THR A 252 -8.86 -22.68 -5.34
N LEU A 253 -8.95 -21.97 -6.49
CA LEU A 253 -9.97 -20.97 -6.80
C LEU A 253 -10.11 -19.91 -5.69
N LYS A 254 -8.97 -19.46 -5.11
CA LYS A 254 -8.99 -18.45 -4.05
C LYS A 254 -9.46 -17.11 -4.59
N LYS A 255 -10.21 -16.39 -3.77
CA LYS A 255 -10.52 -14.97 -4.02
C LYS A 255 -9.24 -14.16 -3.87
N LEU A 256 -8.93 -13.31 -4.83
CA LEU A 256 -7.72 -12.48 -4.82
C LEU A 256 -8.10 -11.00 -4.86
N SER A 257 -7.38 -10.18 -4.10
CA SER A 257 -7.27 -8.74 -4.29
C SER A 257 -5.80 -8.41 -4.46
N LEU A 258 -5.44 -7.83 -5.59
CA LEU A 258 -4.05 -7.56 -5.96
C LEU A 258 -3.86 -6.06 -6.17
N GLU A 259 -2.99 -5.46 -5.38
CA GLU A 259 -2.52 -4.08 -5.50
C GLU A 259 -1.06 -4.12 -5.95
N LEU A 260 -0.82 -3.79 -7.21
CA LEU A 260 0.45 -4.05 -7.86
C LEU A 260 1.16 -2.75 -8.24
N GLY A 261 2.20 -2.84 -9.09
CA GLY A 261 2.97 -1.71 -9.54
C GLY A 261 2.16 -0.68 -10.32
N GLY A 262 2.71 0.51 -10.44
CA GLY A 262 2.12 1.61 -11.18
C GLY A 262 3.16 2.40 -11.97
N CYS A 263 2.72 3.07 -13.02
CA CYS A 263 3.51 4.00 -13.80
C CYS A 263 2.72 5.29 -14.01
N ALA A 264 2.40 5.96 -12.89
CA ALA A 264 1.45 7.06 -12.84
C ALA A 264 1.83 8.25 -13.74
N PRO A 265 0.96 8.69 -14.66
CA PRO A 265 1.13 9.95 -15.36
C PRO A 265 0.76 11.12 -14.44
N PHE A 266 1.53 12.22 -14.53
CA PHE A 266 1.22 13.50 -13.94
C PHE A 266 1.20 14.55 -15.06
N ILE A 267 0.03 15.11 -15.36
CA ILE A 267 -0.19 15.94 -16.53
C ILE A 267 -0.43 17.39 -16.11
N VAL A 268 0.30 18.35 -16.72
CA VAL A 268 0.12 19.78 -16.46
C VAL A 268 -0.26 20.47 -17.76
N PHE A 269 -1.52 20.91 -17.86
CA PHE A 269 -2.02 21.71 -18.98
C PHE A 269 -1.61 23.18 -18.85
N GLU A 270 -1.58 23.91 -19.96
CA GLU A 270 -1.15 25.31 -20.01
C GLU A 270 -2.02 26.27 -19.19
N ASP A 271 -3.27 25.91 -18.92
CA ASP A 271 -4.22 26.69 -18.11
C ASP A 271 -4.12 26.39 -16.59
N ALA A 272 -3.29 25.43 -16.19
CA ALA A 272 -3.13 25.04 -14.80
C ALA A 272 -2.54 26.18 -13.92
N ASN A 273 -2.86 26.15 -12.63
CA ASN A 273 -2.09 26.91 -11.66
C ASN A 273 -0.75 26.22 -11.43
N LEU A 274 0.33 26.81 -11.96
CA LEU A 274 1.66 26.19 -11.95
C LEU A 274 2.21 26.00 -10.54
N ASP A 275 1.92 26.91 -9.61
CA ASP A 275 2.44 26.80 -8.24
C ASP A 275 1.75 25.65 -7.49
N HIS A 276 0.43 25.48 -7.65
CA HIS A 276 -0.29 24.33 -7.13
C HIS A 276 0.17 23.02 -7.77
N ALA A 277 0.42 23.01 -9.08
CA ALA A 277 0.91 21.84 -9.78
C ALA A 277 2.33 21.42 -9.32
N VAL A 278 3.22 22.42 -9.07
CA VAL A 278 4.56 22.17 -8.49
C VAL A 278 4.43 21.58 -7.09
N GLN A 279 3.61 22.17 -6.22
CA GLN A 279 3.38 21.63 -4.87
C GLN A 279 2.80 20.23 -4.91
N GLY A 280 1.80 19.99 -5.77
CA GLY A 280 1.23 18.65 -5.96
C GLY A 280 2.25 17.63 -6.43
N LEU A 281 3.10 18.00 -7.39
CA LEU A 281 4.16 17.12 -7.87
C LEU A 281 5.24 16.85 -6.80
N MET A 282 5.63 17.84 -6.00
CA MET A 282 6.56 17.65 -4.88
C MET A 282 6.02 16.64 -3.89
N LEU A 283 4.77 16.79 -3.46
CA LEU A 283 4.10 15.87 -2.54
C LEU A 283 3.95 14.45 -3.12
N GLY A 284 3.54 14.34 -4.37
CA GLY A 284 3.34 13.03 -5.01
C GLY A 284 4.64 12.30 -5.31
N LYS A 285 5.69 13.04 -5.74
CA LYS A 285 6.93 12.45 -6.24
C LYS A 285 7.96 12.15 -5.15
N PHE A 286 8.14 13.02 -4.17
CA PHE A 286 9.25 12.89 -3.22
C PHE A 286 8.85 12.38 -1.83
N ARG A 287 7.55 12.24 -1.54
CA ARG A 287 7.11 11.52 -0.35
C ARG A 287 7.70 10.12 -0.34
N ASN A 288 8.25 9.69 0.79
CA ASN A 288 8.96 8.42 0.94
C ASN A 288 10.06 8.20 -0.13
N GLY A 289 10.71 9.27 -0.60
CA GLY A 289 11.73 9.19 -1.65
C GLY A 289 11.21 8.64 -2.98
N GLY A 290 9.93 8.80 -3.29
CA GLY A 290 9.30 8.27 -4.50
C GLY A 290 9.01 6.77 -4.45
N GLN A 291 9.19 6.12 -3.32
CA GLN A 291 8.95 4.68 -3.10
C GLN A 291 7.47 4.40 -2.79
N ALA A 292 6.59 4.79 -3.71
CA ALA A 292 5.15 4.60 -3.62
C ALA A 292 4.57 4.19 -4.98
N CYS A 293 3.67 3.22 -4.98
CA CYS A 293 3.02 2.71 -6.19
C CYS A 293 2.17 3.78 -6.93
N VAL A 294 1.75 4.82 -6.21
CA VAL A 294 1.01 5.97 -6.75
C VAL A 294 1.90 7.18 -7.06
N SER A 295 3.23 7.05 -6.91
CA SER A 295 4.16 8.16 -7.18
C SER A 295 4.16 8.50 -8.67
N PRO A 296 4.07 9.79 -9.06
CA PRO A 296 4.24 10.22 -10.44
C PRO A 296 5.53 9.66 -11.05
N ASN A 297 5.40 8.85 -12.09
CA ASN A 297 6.54 8.22 -12.77
C ASN A 297 6.79 8.83 -14.16
N ARG A 298 5.76 9.46 -14.76
CA ARG A 298 5.82 10.10 -16.09
C ARG A 298 5.18 11.49 -15.98
N ILE A 299 6.01 12.55 -16.02
CA ILE A 299 5.54 13.91 -15.83
C ILE A 299 5.39 14.57 -17.19
N TYR A 300 4.15 14.74 -17.64
CA TYR A 300 3.79 15.36 -18.91
C TYR A 300 3.47 16.84 -18.70
N VAL A 301 4.17 17.72 -19.41
CA VAL A 301 3.95 19.15 -19.33
C VAL A 301 3.70 19.71 -20.73
N GLN A 302 2.63 20.51 -20.87
CA GLN A 302 2.28 21.11 -22.15
C GLN A 302 3.38 22.05 -22.64
N GLU A 303 3.70 21.98 -23.93
CA GLU A 303 4.91 22.58 -24.53
C GLU A 303 5.11 24.06 -24.17
N LYS A 304 4.05 24.87 -24.20
CA LYS A 304 4.13 26.34 -23.92
C LYS A 304 4.65 26.65 -22.52
N ILE A 305 4.34 25.82 -21.54
CA ILE A 305 4.69 26.07 -20.13
C ILE A 305 5.86 25.22 -19.64
N TYR A 306 6.37 24.32 -20.49
CA TYR A 306 7.32 23.28 -20.12
C TYR A 306 8.57 23.84 -19.42
N ASN A 307 9.28 24.77 -20.03
CA ASN A 307 10.54 25.30 -19.48
C ASN A 307 10.28 26.05 -18.15
N THR A 308 9.19 26.81 -18.08
CA THR A 308 8.79 27.54 -16.88
C THR A 308 8.48 26.59 -15.74
N PHE A 309 7.72 25.52 -16.02
CA PHE A 309 7.32 24.54 -15.02
C PHE A 309 8.54 23.75 -14.51
N VAL A 310 9.41 23.24 -15.41
CA VAL A 310 10.64 22.54 -15.04
C VAL A 310 11.53 23.41 -14.15
N LYS A 311 11.75 24.69 -14.51
CA LYS A 311 12.56 25.60 -13.71
C LYS A 311 11.99 25.83 -12.31
N LYS A 312 10.65 26.05 -12.20
CA LYS A 312 9.97 26.20 -10.90
C LYS A 312 10.14 24.93 -10.06
N PHE A 313 9.91 23.76 -10.65
CA PHE A 313 10.01 22.47 -9.96
C PHE A 313 11.44 22.21 -9.46
N VAL A 314 12.46 22.41 -10.29
CA VAL A 314 13.88 22.28 -9.90
C VAL A 314 14.23 23.19 -8.70
N THR A 315 13.67 24.40 -8.67
CA THR A 315 13.87 25.32 -7.54
C THR A 315 13.35 24.72 -6.22
N GLU A 316 12.18 24.08 -6.24
CA GLU A 316 11.61 23.42 -5.06
C GLU A 316 12.35 22.13 -4.68
N VAL A 317 12.76 21.33 -5.68
CA VAL A 317 13.53 20.09 -5.46
C VAL A 317 14.86 20.36 -4.75
N LYS A 318 15.53 21.47 -5.09
CA LYS A 318 16.80 21.87 -4.44
C LYS A 318 16.65 22.23 -2.95
N LYS A 319 15.42 22.46 -2.46
CA LYS A 319 15.16 22.72 -1.03
C LYS A 319 15.03 21.42 -0.21
N LEU A 320 14.91 20.27 -0.86
CA LEU A 320 14.83 18.99 -0.15
C LEU A 320 16.13 18.71 0.61
N VAL A 321 15.97 18.28 1.85
CA VAL A 321 17.06 17.89 2.74
C VAL A 321 17.09 16.38 2.84
N VAL A 322 18.07 15.77 2.18
CA VAL A 322 18.31 14.32 2.26
C VAL A 322 19.03 14.01 3.57
N GLY A 323 18.52 13.05 4.33
CA GLY A 323 19.12 12.68 5.60
C GLY A 323 18.41 11.55 6.33
N ASP A 324 18.91 11.21 7.52
CA ASP A 324 18.26 10.23 8.40
C ASP A 324 16.82 10.66 8.68
N GLY A 325 15.88 9.72 8.53
CA GLY A 325 14.46 9.97 8.76
C GLY A 325 14.11 10.46 10.17
N MET A 326 14.94 10.14 11.18
CA MET A 326 14.78 10.62 12.54
C MET A 326 15.32 12.06 12.75
N ALA A 327 16.10 12.59 11.83
CA ALA A 327 16.62 13.95 11.93
C ALA A 327 15.52 14.98 11.63
N ALA A 328 15.34 15.97 12.52
CA ALA A 328 14.24 16.93 12.48
C ALA A 328 14.15 17.75 11.16
N LYS A 329 15.28 17.97 10.48
CA LYS A 329 15.34 18.73 9.22
C LYS A 329 15.22 17.87 7.96
N SER A 330 15.24 16.55 8.10
CA SER A 330 15.18 15.64 6.96
C SER A 330 13.80 15.67 6.32
N THR A 331 13.75 15.92 5.01
CA THR A 331 12.52 15.89 4.21
C THR A 331 12.50 14.74 3.21
N MET A 332 13.63 14.04 3.01
CA MET A 332 13.73 12.83 2.21
C MET A 332 14.71 11.86 2.86
N GLY A 333 14.26 10.65 3.17
CA GLY A 333 15.08 9.59 3.74
C GLY A 333 15.88 8.81 2.70
N PRO A 334 16.55 7.70 3.11
CA PRO A 334 17.22 6.78 2.20
C PRO A 334 16.22 5.98 1.36
N LEU A 335 16.71 5.30 0.33
CA LEU A 335 16.01 4.18 -0.30
C LEU A 335 16.13 2.94 0.60
N ILE A 336 15.26 1.98 0.38
CA ILE A 336 15.17 0.80 1.27
C ILE A 336 16.44 -0.06 1.24
N ASP A 337 17.03 -0.24 0.08
CA ASP A 337 18.22 -1.08 -0.11
C ASP A 337 19.04 -0.65 -1.34
N GLU A 338 20.20 -1.32 -1.55
CA GLU A 338 21.10 -1.10 -2.66
C GLU A 338 20.45 -1.40 -4.03
N ARG A 339 19.52 -2.36 -4.10
CA ARG A 339 18.83 -2.69 -5.36
C ARG A 339 18.00 -1.52 -5.86
N ALA A 340 17.39 -0.77 -4.94
CA ALA A 340 16.67 0.45 -5.29
C ALA A 340 17.60 1.55 -5.83
N ILE A 341 18.80 1.72 -5.24
CA ILE A 341 19.85 2.63 -5.75
C ILE A 341 20.24 2.27 -7.18
N LEU A 342 20.58 1.00 -7.41
CA LEU A 342 21.03 0.49 -8.72
C LEU A 342 19.95 0.69 -9.80
N LYS A 343 18.69 0.46 -9.46
CA LYS A 343 17.56 0.66 -10.38
C LYS A 343 17.42 2.14 -10.80
N VAL A 344 17.50 3.06 -9.83
CA VAL A 344 17.43 4.50 -10.12
C VAL A 344 18.61 4.92 -11.01
N GLN A 345 19.81 4.44 -10.72
CA GLN A 345 21.02 4.72 -11.53
C GLN A 345 20.88 4.18 -12.95
N ASP A 346 20.35 2.96 -13.14
CA ASP A 346 20.13 2.36 -14.45
C ASP A 346 19.16 3.19 -15.30
N HIS A 347 18.04 3.64 -14.71
CA HIS A 347 17.07 4.50 -15.39
C HIS A 347 17.66 5.85 -15.79
N ILE A 348 18.47 6.47 -14.93
CA ILE A 348 19.13 7.75 -15.23
C ILE A 348 20.15 7.56 -16.35
N LYS A 349 21.00 6.52 -16.26
CA LYS A 349 22.01 6.20 -17.26
C LYS A 349 21.41 5.94 -18.64
N ASP A 350 20.31 5.16 -18.69
CA ASP A 350 19.58 4.90 -19.93
C ASP A 350 19.02 6.20 -20.53
N ALA A 351 18.40 7.05 -19.70
CA ALA A 351 17.80 8.30 -20.15
C ALA A 351 18.85 9.28 -20.69
N VAL A 352 19.94 9.49 -19.98
CA VAL A 352 21.04 10.37 -20.40
C VAL A 352 21.69 9.87 -21.70
N LYS A 353 21.94 8.56 -21.82
CA LYS A 353 22.46 7.96 -23.06
C LYS A 353 21.53 8.22 -24.26
N LYS A 354 20.23 8.36 -24.02
CA LYS A 354 19.20 8.61 -25.05
C LYS A 354 18.86 10.10 -25.22
N GLY A 355 19.62 11.01 -24.60
CA GLY A 355 19.53 12.47 -24.81
C GLY A 355 18.71 13.23 -23.76
N ALA A 356 18.34 12.64 -22.63
CA ALA A 356 17.78 13.38 -21.51
C ALA A 356 18.83 14.25 -20.83
N THR A 357 18.39 15.38 -20.27
CA THR A 357 19.23 16.32 -19.53
C THR A 357 18.98 16.18 -18.03
N VAL A 358 20.04 16.07 -17.23
CA VAL A 358 19.96 16.10 -15.76
C VAL A 358 19.89 17.56 -15.31
N GLU A 359 18.76 18.01 -14.84
CA GLU A 359 18.54 19.37 -14.33
C GLU A 359 19.02 19.56 -12.88
N THR A 360 18.92 18.49 -12.08
CA THR A 360 19.46 18.44 -10.71
C THR A 360 19.56 16.99 -10.25
N GLY A 361 20.45 16.70 -9.30
CA GLY A 361 20.66 15.36 -8.74
C GLY A 361 21.41 14.43 -9.69
N GLY A 362 20.92 13.21 -9.88
CA GLY A 362 21.44 12.24 -10.85
C GLY A 362 22.48 11.26 -10.31
N LYS A 363 22.79 11.29 -9.02
CA LYS A 363 23.85 10.47 -8.40
C LYS A 363 23.53 10.09 -6.96
N PRO A 364 24.23 9.09 -6.40
CA PRO A 364 24.20 8.81 -4.96
C PRO A 364 24.53 10.06 -4.14
N HIS A 365 23.87 10.23 -3.01
CA HIS A 365 24.10 11.38 -2.15
C HIS A 365 25.42 11.23 -1.36
N LYS A 366 26.04 12.36 -0.99
CA LYS A 366 27.31 12.41 -0.25
C LYS A 366 27.30 11.69 1.12
N LEU A 367 26.14 11.42 1.69
CA LEU A 367 26.00 10.62 2.91
C LEU A 367 26.34 9.13 2.70
N GLY A 368 26.42 8.67 1.44
CA GLY A 368 26.69 7.27 1.14
C GLY A 368 25.51 6.33 1.46
N GLY A 369 25.79 5.04 1.54
CA GLY A 369 24.77 4.00 1.82
C GLY A 369 23.59 4.07 0.85
N ASN A 370 22.39 4.05 1.39
CA ASN A 370 21.15 4.03 0.61
C ASN A 370 20.60 5.44 0.26
N PHE A 371 21.38 6.50 0.47
CA PHE A 371 20.93 7.86 0.15
C PHE A 371 21.19 8.20 -1.32
N PHE A 372 20.16 8.75 -1.97
CA PHE A 372 20.22 9.18 -3.37
C PHE A 372 19.73 10.63 -3.50
N GLU A 373 20.31 11.39 -4.43
CA GLU A 373 19.90 12.77 -4.67
C GLU A 373 18.52 12.81 -5.34
N PRO A 374 17.60 13.71 -4.90
CA PRO A 374 16.37 13.95 -5.63
C PRO A 374 16.70 14.46 -7.04
N THR A 375 16.19 13.76 -8.05
CA THR A 375 16.65 13.88 -9.43
C THR A 375 15.54 14.36 -10.36
N VAL A 376 15.85 15.32 -11.20
CA VAL A 376 14.96 15.83 -12.26
C VAL A 376 15.65 15.64 -13.61
N LEU A 377 14.95 14.96 -14.54
CA LEU A 377 15.36 14.83 -15.93
C LEU A 377 14.42 15.62 -16.85
N SER A 378 14.98 16.43 -17.75
CA SER A 378 14.23 17.04 -18.83
C SER A 378 14.52 16.36 -20.16
N ASN A 379 13.73 16.71 -21.21
CA ASN A 379 13.85 16.15 -22.55
C ASN A 379 13.73 14.62 -22.61
N VAL A 380 12.96 14.06 -21.67
CA VAL A 380 12.68 12.63 -21.65
C VAL A 380 11.74 12.25 -22.80
N THR A 381 12.00 11.11 -23.42
CA THR A 381 11.18 10.54 -24.50
C THR A 381 10.63 9.17 -24.13
N LYS A 382 9.61 8.71 -24.84
CA LYS A 382 8.98 7.37 -24.64
C LYS A 382 9.94 6.18 -24.79
N LYS A 383 11.11 6.37 -25.43
CA LYS A 383 12.11 5.31 -25.65
C LYS A 383 13.00 5.06 -24.42
N MET A 384 12.87 5.85 -23.38
CA MET A 384 13.67 5.77 -22.15
C MET A 384 12.96 4.89 -21.12
N LYS A 385 13.74 4.08 -20.39
CA LYS A 385 13.20 3.17 -19.35
C LYS A 385 12.33 3.89 -18.34
N CYS A 386 12.74 5.05 -17.84
CA CYS A 386 11.98 5.86 -16.86
C CYS A 386 10.60 6.34 -17.37
N ALA A 387 10.33 6.25 -18.68
CA ALA A 387 9.03 6.58 -19.28
C ALA A 387 8.09 5.36 -19.44
N SER A 388 8.59 4.12 -19.27
CA SER A 388 7.82 2.90 -19.46
C SER A 388 7.83 1.96 -18.25
N GLU A 389 8.86 2.02 -17.42
CA GLU A 389 9.03 1.19 -16.24
C GLU A 389 8.82 2.00 -14.96
N GLU A 390 8.25 1.37 -13.94
CA GLU A 390 8.15 1.96 -12.60
C GLU A 390 9.54 2.14 -11.99
N THR A 391 9.96 3.38 -11.70
CA THR A 391 11.28 3.65 -11.09
C THR A 391 11.32 3.30 -9.61
N PHE A 392 10.26 3.62 -8.87
CA PHE A 392 10.12 3.44 -7.42
C PHE A 392 11.23 4.12 -6.61
N GLY A 393 11.54 5.37 -6.97
CA GLY A 393 12.64 6.15 -6.43
C GLY A 393 12.53 7.65 -6.73
N PRO A 394 13.48 8.48 -6.28
CA PRO A 394 13.43 9.94 -6.32
C PRO A 394 13.81 10.51 -7.70
N LEU A 395 13.22 9.98 -8.76
CA LEU A 395 13.45 10.38 -10.15
C LEU A 395 12.18 10.97 -10.77
N ALA A 396 12.24 12.22 -11.20
CA ALA A 396 11.17 12.97 -11.85
C ALA A 396 11.51 13.21 -13.34
N PRO A 397 11.05 12.37 -14.28
CA PRO A 397 11.29 12.53 -15.72
C PRO A 397 10.20 13.37 -16.37
N PHE A 398 10.60 14.45 -17.07
CA PHE A 398 9.71 15.40 -17.74
C PHE A 398 9.62 15.14 -19.23
N ILE A 399 8.40 15.05 -19.74
CA ILE A 399 8.04 14.77 -21.13
C ILE A 399 7.16 15.91 -21.65
N LYS A 400 7.45 16.40 -22.85
CA LYS A 400 6.60 17.42 -23.52
C LYS A 400 5.41 16.77 -24.20
N PHE A 401 4.28 17.48 -24.23
CA PHE A 401 3.14 17.15 -25.08
C PHE A 401 2.54 18.43 -25.69
N LYS A 402 1.78 18.30 -26.78
CA LYS A 402 1.18 19.41 -27.50
C LYS A 402 -0.33 19.49 -27.31
N THR A 403 -1.05 18.39 -27.46
CA THR A 403 -2.51 18.36 -27.47
C THR A 403 -3.10 17.47 -26.37
N GLU A 404 -4.37 17.70 -26.01
CA GLU A 404 -5.11 16.90 -25.05
C GLU A 404 -5.18 15.43 -25.49
N GLN A 405 -5.46 15.19 -26.78
CA GLN A 405 -5.54 13.84 -27.35
C GLN A 405 -4.20 13.10 -27.28
N GLU A 406 -3.10 13.80 -27.56
CA GLU A 406 -1.76 13.26 -27.48
C GLU A 406 -1.43 12.80 -26.07
N VAL A 407 -1.71 13.62 -25.05
CA VAL A 407 -1.34 13.29 -23.66
C VAL A 407 -2.23 12.20 -23.09
N ILE A 408 -3.52 12.12 -23.46
CA ILE A 408 -4.39 11.00 -23.09
C ILE A 408 -3.85 9.70 -23.68
N ALA A 409 -3.50 9.68 -24.97
CA ALA A 409 -2.89 8.51 -25.59
C ALA A 409 -1.57 8.11 -24.91
N TYR A 410 -0.76 9.09 -24.50
CA TYR A 410 0.47 8.83 -23.77
C TYR A 410 0.24 8.30 -22.34
N ALA A 411 -0.74 8.85 -21.65
CA ALA A 411 -1.11 8.40 -20.31
C ALA A 411 -1.53 6.92 -20.34
N ASN A 412 -2.32 6.53 -21.35
CA ASN A 412 -2.89 5.18 -21.50
C ASN A 412 -1.93 4.15 -22.14
N SER A 413 -0.82 4.61 -22.79
CA SER A 413 0.17 3.73 -23.45
C SER A 413 1.08 3.03 -22.43
N THR A 414 0.50 2.28 -21.52
CA THR A 414 1.19 1.52 -20.47
C THR A 414 0.33 0.32 -20.05
N ASP A 415 0.98 -0.74 -19.58
CA ASP A 415 0.30 -1.90 -18.99
C ASP A 415 -0.30 -1.60 -17.62
N PHE A 416 0.08 -0.48 -17.01
CA PHE A 416 -0.35 -0.09 -15.67
C PHE A 416 -1.55 0.85 -15.70
N GLY A 417 -2.34 0.85 -14.62
CA GLY A 417 -3.48 1.74 -14.45
C GLY A 417 -3.86 1.91 -12.97
N LEU A 418 -2.89 2.25 -12.10
CA LEU A 418 -3.16 2.44 -10.68
C LEU A 418 -3.65 3.87 -10.40
N ALA A 419 -2.78 4.85 -10.50
CA ALA A 419 -3.08 6.26 -10.26
C ALA A 419 -2.67 7.13 -11.43
N SER A 420 -3.38 8.24 -11.61
CA SER A 420 -3.09 9.31 -12.56
C SER A 420 -3.40 10.65 -11.93
N TYR A 421 -2.69 11.69 -12.36
CA TYR A 421 -2.88 13.06 -11.87
C TYR A 421 -2.90 14.03 -13.03
N PHE A 422 -3.75 15.05 -12.94
CA PHE A 422 -3.67 16.15 -13.88
C PHE A 422 -4.14 17.48 -13.31
N PHE A 423 -3.64 18.58 -13.90
CA PHE A 423 -3.92 19.95 -13.49
C PHE A 423 -4.46 20.75 -14.67
N SER A 424 -5.66 21.33 -14.51
CA SER A 424 -6.35 22.20 -15.46
C SER A 424 -7.39 23.05 -14.73
N LYS A 425 -7.75 24.21 -15.28
CA LYS A 425 -8.87 25.04 -14.81
C LYS A 425 -10.12 24.86 -15.65
N ASP A 426 -10.01 24.30 -16.86
CA ASP A 426 -11.12 24.07 -17.78
C ASP A 426 -11.95 22.88 -17.33
N ILE A 427 -13.17 23.12 -16.85
CA ILE A 427 -14.06 22.11 -16.32
C ILE A 427 -14.45 21.05 -17.39
N ALA A 428 -14.62 21.45 -18.65
CA ALA A 428 -14.95 20.54 -19.73
C ALA A 428 -13.79 19.58 -20.03
N ARG A 429 -12.55 20.11 -20.04
CA ARG A 429 -11.33 19.30 -20.14
C ARG A 429 -11.20 18.36 -18.95
N ILE A 430 -11.49 18.83 -17.75
CA ILE A 430 -11.40 18.01 -16.52
C ILE A 430 -12.24 16.75 -16.68
N TRP A 431 -13.49 16.85 -17.14
CA TRP A 431 -14.35 15.69 -17.34
C TRP A 431 -13.84 14.77 -18.47
N ARG A 432 -13.53 15.34 -19.65
CA ARG A 432 -13.02 14.53 -20.78
C ARG A 432 -11.77 13.74 -20.43
N VAL A 433 -10.80 14.40 -19.74
CA VAL A 433 -9.53 13.76 -19.37
C VAL A 433 -9.74 12.72 -18.26
N ALA A 434 -10.55 13.04 -17.24
CA ALA A 434 -10.81 12.11 -16.13
C ALA A 434 -11.49 10.82 -16.61
N GLU A 435 -12.44 10.92 -17.54
CA GLU A 435 -13.14 9.75 -18.08
C GLU A 435 -12.29 8.96 -19.09
N ALA A 436 -11.39 9.63 -19.82
CA ALA A 436 -10.57 9.00 -20.84
C ALA A 436 -9.30 8.30 -20.31
N ILE A 437 -8.83 8.65 -19.12
CA ILE A 437 -7.63 8.03 -18.52
C ILE A 437 -7.98 6.66 -17.93
N GLU A 438 -7.24 5.63 -18.36
CA GLU A 438 -7.41 4.24 -17.95
C GLU A 438 -6.65 3.94 -16.64
N SER A 439 -7.11 4.54 -15.55
CA SER A 439 -6.57 4.34 -14.18
C SER A 439 -7.71 4.12 -13.20
N GLY A 440 -7.45 3.32 -12.17
CA GLY A 440 -8.42 3.10 -11.10
C GLY A 440 -8.63 4.32 -10.20
N MET A 441 -7.65 5.24 -10.19
CA MET A 441 -7.67 6.46 -9.38
C MET A 441 -7.16 7.65 -10.18
N VAL A 442 -7.91 8.78 -10.14
CA VAL A 442 -7.52 10.02 -10.82
C VAL A 442 -7.54 11.18 -9.84
N GLY A 443 -6.38 11.81 -9.63
CA GLY A 443 -6.22 13.04 -8.85
C GLY A 443 -6.34 14.27 -9.75
N ILE A 444 -7.34 15.12 -9.50
CA ILE A 444 -7.61 16.32 -10.26
C ILE A 444 -7.18 17.54 -9.43
N ASN A 445 -6.26 18.34 -9.94
CA ASN A 445 -5.68 19.49 -9.25
C ASN A 445 -5.11 19.12 -7.85
N THR A 446 -4.63 17.89 -7.71
CA THR A 446 -3.95 17.38 -6.51
C THR A 446 -2.82 16.44 -6.93
N GLY A 447 -1.77 16.36 -6.14
CA GLY A 447 -0.67 15.41 -6.36
C GLY A 447 -0.68 14.21 -5.42
N LEU A 448 -1.69 14.13 -4.55
CA LEU A 448 -1.77 13.08 -3.54
C LEU A 448 -3.20 12.59 -3.36
N TYR A 449 -3.50 11.44 -3.93
CA TYR A 449 -4.79 10.77 -3.78
C TYR A 449 -5.06 10.31 -2.33
N ALA A 450 -4.02 9.84 -1.64
CA ALA A 450 -4.12 9.22 -0.32
C ALA A 450 -4.51 10.18 0.83
N ASN A 451 -4.54 11.50 0.61
CA ASN A 451 -4.95 12.47 1.65
C ASN A 451 -6.43 12.30 2.08
N SER A 452 -7.23 11.61 1.29
CA SER A 452 -8.65 11.37 1.60
C SER A 452 -8.88 10.22 2.60
N GLY A 453 -7.83 9.64 3.17
CA GLY A 453 -7.95 8.54 4.12
C GLY A 453 -8.67 7.32 3.53
N ALA A 454 -9.45 6.65 4.37
CA ALA A 454 -10.21 5.45 3.97
C ALA A 454 -11.48 5.75 3.16
N HIS A 455 -11.82 7.01 2.90
CA HIS A 455 -13.10 7.39 2.27
C HIS A 455 -13.21 7.06 0.78
N LEU A 456 -12.09 7.12 0.05
CA LEU A 456 -12.04 6.85 -1.38
C LEU A 456 -11.58 5.42 -1.68
N PRO A 457 -12.14 4.78 -2.72
CA PRO A 457 -11.70 3.46 -3.14
C PRO A 457 -10.28 3.54 -3.70
N PHE A 458 -9.40 2.68 -3.21
CA PHE A 458 -8.04 2.53 -3.67
C PHE A 458 -7.91 1.25 -4.49
N GLY A 459 -7.33 1.32 -5.69
CA GLY A 459 -7.06 0.15 -6.52
C GLY A 459 -6.86 0.50 -7.99
N GLY A 460 -6.24 -0.41 -8.71
CA GLY A 460 -5.87 -0.26 -10.10
C GLY A 460 -6.77 -1.01 -11.08
N VAL A 461 -6.45 -0.82 -12.36
CA VAL A 461 -6.92 -1.60 -13.50
C VAL A 461 -5.71 -2.11 -14.28
N LYS A 462 -5.92 -2.90 -15.34
CA LYS A 462 -4.84 -3.48 -16.15
C LYS A 462 -3.86 -4.30 -15.28
N GLN A 463 -2.55 -4.17 -15.50
CA GLN A 463 -1.52 -4.90 -14.76
C GLN A 463 -1.23 -4.31 -13.36
N SER A 464 -1.93 -3.25 -12.97
CA SER A 464 -1.88 -2.74 -11.59
C SER A 464 -2.77 -3.54 -10.63
N GLY A 465 -3.49 -4.53 -11.11
CA GLY A 465 -4.24 -5.48 -10.30
C GLY A 465 -5.76 -5.29 -10.35
N PHE A 466 -6.44 -5.83 -9.36
CA PHE A 466 -7.90 -5.80 -9.24
C PHE A 466 -8.35 -5.90 -7.78
N GLY A 467 -9.62 -5.58 -7.53
CA GLY A 467 -10.17 -5.33 -6.21
C GLY A 467 -10.14 -3.85 -5.87
N ARG A 468 -10.78 -3.50 -4.77
CA ARG A 468 -10.72 -2.14 -4.21
C ARG A 468 -10.52 -2.21 -2.70
N GLU A 469 -9.63 -1.37 -2.19
CA GLU A 469 -9.37 -1.22 -0.77
C GLU A 469 -9.87 0.14 -0.27
N GLY A 470 -10.25 0.24 1.00
CA GLY A 470 -10.88 1.45 1.52
C GLY A 470 -12.30 1.67 1.03
N SER A 471 -12.93 2.77 1.43
CA SER A 471 -14.31 3.11 1.20
C SER A 471 -15.30 1.98 1.55
N ARG A 472 -16.57 2.17 1.25
CA ARG A 472 -17.58 1.11 1.41
C ARG A 472 -17.33 -0.13 0.53
N TYR A 473 -16.57 0.03 -0.56
CA TYR A 473 -16.29 -1.07 -1.49
C TYR A 473 -15.24 -2.05 -0.96
N GLY A 474 -14.33 -1.59 -0.08
CA GLY A 474 -13.23 -2.41 0.40
C GLY A 474 -13.65 -3.60 1.25
N ILE A 475 -14.86 -3.58 1.83
CA ILE A 475 -15.37 -4.71 2.62
C ILE A 475 -15.98 -5.80 1.74
N ASP A 476 -16.48 -5.47 0.56
CA ASP A 476 -17.16 -6.43 -0.33
C ASP A 476 -16.23 -7.57 -0.79
N ASP A 477 -14.94 -7.29 -0.92
CA ASP A 477 -13.93 -8.30 -1.24
C ASP A 477 -13.76 -9.39 -0.15
N TYR A 478 -14.25 -9.13 1.07
CA TYR A 478 -14.19 -10.05 2.22
C TYR A 478 -15.54 -10.75 2.49
N LEU A 479 -16.50 -10.53 1.60
CA LEU A 479 -17.86 -11.06 1.72
C LEU A 479 -18.21 -11.98 0.55
N GLU A 480 -19.08 -12.96 0.83
CA GLU A 480 -19.77 -13.79 -0.14
C GLU A 480 -21.27 -13.55 -0.06
N ILE A 481 -21.93 -13.56 -1.21
CA ILE A 481 -23.37 -13.40 -1.31
C ILE A 481 -24.01 -14.79 -1.39
N LYS A 482 -24.93 -15.09 -0.44
CA LYS A 482 -25.72 -16.32 -0.41
C LYS A 482 -27.16 -16.02 -0.75
N ALA A 483 -27.67 -16.58 -1.82
CA ALA A 483 -29.09 -16.50 -2.17
C ALA A 483 -29.91 -17.50 -1.35
N LEU A 484 -31.02 -17.03 -0.79
CA LEU A 484 -32.02 -17.85 -0.10
C LEU A 484 -33.34 -17.73 -0.86
N SER A 485 -33.99 -18.85 -1.11
CA SER A 485 -35.35 -18.94 -1.67
C SER A 485 -36.24 -19.71 -0.71
N PHE A 486 -37.20 -19.02 -0.12
CA PHE A 486 -38.23 -19.64 0.72
C PHE A 486 -39.44 -19.93 -0.12
N GLY A 487 -39.89 -21.17 -0.14
CA GLY A 487 -41.11 -21.60 -0.80
C GLY A 487 -42.20 -21.98 0.19
N ASN A 488 -43.44 -22.10 -0.28
CA ASN A 488 -44.63 -22.55 0.50
C ASN A 488 -44.85 -21.72 1.76
N ILE A 489 -44.71 -20.39 1.66
CA ILE A 489 -45.05 -19.45 2.73
C ILE A 489 -46.48 -19.04 2.48
N GLU A 490 -47.42 -19.75 3.12
CA GLU A 490 -48.85 -19.44 3.15
C GLU A 490 -49.16 -18.41 4.21
#